data_f69910fd24166c4f1d9889fa603349cd
#
_entry.id   f69910fd24166c4f1d9889fa603349cd
#
_cell.length_a   1.000
_cell.length_b   1.000
_cell.length_c   1.000
_cell.angle_alpha   90.00
_cell.angle_beta   90.00
_cell.angle_gamma   90.00
#
_symmetry.space_group_name_H-M   'P 1'
#
loop_
_entity.id
_entity.type
_entity.pdbx_description
1 polymer ?
#
loop_
_entity_poly.entity_id
_entity_poly.type
_entity_poly.pdbx_seq_one_letter_code
_entity_poly.pdbx_strand_id
1 'polypeptide(L)'
;MRGADSFVGMIRERALQKRHKLIEQLPVTGELLRGTLLNRIVRHKSGCPKCERGEGHAVSVLTVSYAGGRTQQFSVRRERVAEVQRWLSNYQKLKDAIEKICELNHELLRPDPALPKSWRKRRD
;
A
#
# COMPACT_ATOMS: atom_id res chain seq x y z
N MET A 1 -36.57 14.50 18.08
CA MET A 1 -35.51 15.31 17.60
C MET A 1 -34.14 14.79 17.98
N ARG A 2 -33.97 14.40 19.17
CA ARG A 2 -32.67 13.90 19.61
C ARG A 2 -32.29 12.55 19.06
N GLY A 3 -33.29 11.79 18.62
CA GLY A 3 -33.04 10.46 18.09
C GLY A 3 -32.14 10.47 16.85
N ALA A 4 -32.38 11.38 15.92
CA ALA A 4 -31.61 11.48 14.71
C ALA A 4 -30.19 11.95 15.00
N ASP A 5 -30.04 12.94 15.88
CA ASP A 5 -28.73 13.45 16.27
C ASP A 5 -27.94 12.39 17.03
N SER A 6 -28.60 11.64 17.90
CA SER A 6 -27.94 10.55 18.64
C SER A 6 -27.45 9.46 17.70
N PHE A 7 -28.24 9.12 16.68
CA PHE A 7 -27.87 8.09 15.73
C PHE A 7 -26.66 8.52 14.92
N VAL A 8 -26.63 9.73 14.39
CA VAL A 8 -25.52 10.27 13.65
C VAL A 8 -24.28 10.36 14.54
N GLY A 9 -24.46 10.80 15.79
CA GLY A 9 -23.36 10.86 16.75
C GLY A 9 -22.76 9.49 17.02
N MET A 10 -23.59 8.46 17.13
CA MET A 10 -23.12 7.10 17.34
C MET A 10 -22.28 6.59 16.17
N ILE A 11 -22.72 6.86 14.93
CA ILE A 11 -21.98 6.45 13.74
C ILE A 11 -20.63 7.15 13.70
N ARG A 12 -20.61 8.45 13.95
CA ARG A 12 -19.35 9.20 14.00
C ARG A 12 -18.44 8.69 15.09
N GLU A 13 -18.97 8.41 16.25
CA GLU A 13 -18.19 7.92 17.36
C GLU A 13 -17.56 6.57 17.04
N ARG A 14 -18.32 5.68 16.44
CA ARG A 14 -17.78 4.38 16.01
C ARG A 14 -16.66 4.54 14.99
N ALA A 15 -16.84 5.44 14.04
CA ALA A 15 -15.82 5.71 13.04
C ALA A 15 -14.56 6.28 13.70
N LEU A 16 -14.71 7.18 14.64
CA LEU A 16 -13.59 7.75 15.37
C LEU A 16 -12.86 6.70 16.19
N GLN A 17 -13.60 5.85 16.87
CA GLN A 17 -13.01 4.76 17.65
C GLN A 17 -12.24 3.78 16.76
N LYS A 18 -12.84 3.42 15.64
CA LYS A 18 -12.22 2.52 14.68
C LYS A 18 -10.95 3.12 14.11
N ARG A 19 -10.99 4.39 13.75
CA ARG A 19 -9.84 5.12 13.26
C ARG A 19 -8.73 5.15 14.30
N HIS A 20 -9.07 5.49 15.52
CA HIS A 20 -8.11 5.55 16.62
C HIS A 20 -7.43 4.21 16.83
N LYS A 21 -8.21 3.14 16.82
CA LYS A 21 -7.69 1.80 16.97
C LYS A 21 -6.73 1.42 15.83
N LEU A 22 -7.10 1.78 14.60
CA LEU A 22 -6.24 1.52 13.46
C LEU A 22 -4.93 2.29 13.55
N ILE A 23 -4.98 3.54 14.01
CA ILE A 23 -3.77 4.34 14.21
C ILE A 23 -2.88 3.73 15.27
N GLU A 24 -3.45 3.29 16.37
CA GLU A 24 -2.69 2.65 17.44
C GLU A 24 -2.05 1.33 17.01
N GLN A 25 -2.70 0.64 16.08
CA GLN A 25 -2.25 -0.67 15.62
C GLN A 25 -1.56 -0.63 14.26
N LEU A 26 -1.07 0.54 13.85
CA LEU A 26 -0.34 0.62 12.58
C LEU A 26 0.82 -0.36 12.58
N PRO A 27 0.92 -1.20 11.55
CA PRO A 27 1.96 -2.21 11.48
C PRO A 27 3.30 -1.62 11.04
N VAL A 28 3.94 -0.88 11.94
CA VAL A 28 5.24 -0.25 11.67
C VAL A 28 6.31 -1.00 12.45
N THR A 29 6.32 -2.31 12.31
CA THR A 29 7.35 -3.15 12.93
C THR A 29 8.23 -3.71 11.82
N GLY A 30 9.53 -3.47 11.95
CA GLY A 30 10.49 -3.94 10.96
C GLY A 30 10.65 -2.96 9.80
N GLU A 31 11.38 -3.40 8.81
CA GLU A 31 11.74 -2.57 7.68
C GLU A 31 10.60 -2.47 6.67
N LEU A 32 10.52 -1.34 6.02
CA LEU A 32 9.52 -1.08 4.99
C LEU A 32 10.23 -0.95 3.65
N LEU A 33 9.67 -1.61 2.64
CA LEU A 33 10.22 -1.53 1.30
C LEU A 33 9.08 -1.39 0.30
N ARG A 34 9.18 -0.39 -0.55
CA ARG A 34 8.22 -0.14 -1.62
C ARG A 34 8.83 -0.59 -2.94
N GLY A 35 8.05 -1.25 -3.76
CA GLY A 35 8.50 -1.68 -5.07
C GLY A 35 7.84 -2.98 -5.49
N THR A 36 8.26 -3.48 -6.62
CA THR A 36 7.75 -4.73 -7.18
C THR A 36 8.93 -5.66 -7.41
N LEU A 37 8.83 -6.86 -6.85
CA LEU A 37 9.85 -7.88 -7.03
C LEU A 37 9.50 -8.73 -8.24
N LEU A 38 10.38 -8.75 -9.21
CA LEU A 38 10.22 -9.50 -10.45
C LEU A 38 11.33 -10.51 -10.61
N ASN A 39 11.00 -11.63 -11.21
CA ASN A 39 11.99 -12.62 -11.59
C ASN A 39 12.28 -12.44 -13.08
N ARG A 40 13.58 -12.37 -13.40
CA ARG A 40 14.04 -12.21 -14.77
C ARG A 40 15.05 -13.28 -15.09
N ILE A 41 15.13 -13.63 -16.34
CA ILE A 41 16.17 -14.52 -16.84
C ILE A 41 17.18 -13.67 -17.61
N VAL A 42 18.41 -13.65 -17.12
CA VAL A 42 19.49 -12.90 -17.73
C VAL A 42 20.42 -13.89 -18.42
N ARG A 43 20.81 -13.57 -19.66
CA ARG A 43 21.72 -14.38 -20.42
C ARG A 43 22.99 -13.59 -20.69
N HIS A 44 24.13 -14.18 -20.33
CA HIS A 44 25.41 -13.59 -20.62
C HIS A 44 25.82 -13.95 -22.05
N LYS A 45 26.51 -13.02 -22.71
CA LYS A 45 26.91 -13.24 -24.10
C LYS A 45 27.97 -14.29 -24.25
N SER A 46 28.84 -14.44 -23.26
CA SER A 46 29.94 -15.41 -23.32
C SER A 46 30.46 -15.73 -21.94
N GLY A 47 31.16 -16.84 -21.81
CA GLY A 47 31.85 -17.20 -20.58
C GLY A 47 30.99 -17.80 -19.49
N CYS A 48 29.72 -18.07 -19.78
CA CYS A 48 28.81 -18.68 -18.80
C CYS A 48 28.27 -20.00 -19.35
N PRO A 49 28.56 -21.13 -18.71
CA PRO A 49 28.09 -22.43 -19.19
C PRO A 49 26.57 -22.53 -19.28
N LYS A 50 25.87 -21.94 -18.32
CA LYS A 50 24.39 -21.96 -18.35
C LYS A 50 23.84 -21.17 -19.53
N CYS A 51 24.43 -20.02 -19.81
CA CYS A 51 24.00 -19.19 -20.92
C CYS A 51 24.31 -19.83 -22.25
N GLU A 52 25.46 -20.51 -22.34
CA GLU A 52 25.84 -21.23 -23.53
C GLU A 52 24.89 -22.39 -23.84
N ARG A 53 24.31 -22.99 -22.78
CA ARG A 53 23.30 -24.02 -22.95
C ARG A 53 21.91 -23.45 -23.20
N GLY A 54 21.76 -22.12 -23.23
CA GLY A 54 20.48 -21.48 -23.46
C GLY A 54 19.59 -21.35 -22.24
N GLU A 55 20.07 -21.76 -21.06
CA GLU A 55 19.27 -21.73 -19.84
C GLU A 55 19.15 -20.35 -19.23
N GLY A 56 20.22 -19.55 -19.30
CA GLY A 56 20.24 -18.25 -18.65
C GLY A 56 20.35 -18.35 -17.14
N HIS A 57 20.27 -17.20 -16.49
CA HIS A 57 20.31 -17.07 -15.04
C HIS A 57 19.02 -16.45 -14.54
N ALA A 58 18.40 -17.09 -13.56
CA ALA A 58 17.25 -16.50 -12.88
C ALA A 58 17.78 -15.48 -11.87
N VAL A 59 17.33 -14.24 -12.01
CA VAL A 59 17.66 -13.16 -11.07
C VAL A 59 16.39 -12.50 -10.60
N SER A 60 16.42 -12.04 -9.36
CA SER A 60 15.31 -11.26 -8.80
C SER A 60 15.68 -9.79 -8.87
N VAL A 61 14.75 -8.98 -9.34
CA VAL A 61 14.96 -7.55 -9.52
C VAL A 61 13.83 -6.81 -8.83
N LEU A 62 14.20 -5.87 -7.97
CA LEU A 62 13.23 -4.97 -7.34
C LEU A 62 13.13 -3.72 -8.20
N THR A 63 11.94 -3.43 -8.69
CA THR A 63 11.66 -2.24 -9.48
C THR A 63 10.92 -1.24 -8.63
N VAL A 64 11.44 -0.02 -8.56
CA VAL A 64 10.85 1.05 -7.75
C VAL A 64 10.64 2.27 -8.63
N SER A 65 9.41 2.79 -8.59
CA SER A 65 9.07 4.03 -9.29
C SER A 65 9.11 5.20 -8.31
N TYR A 66 9.78 6.27 -8.71
CA TYR A 66 9.89 7.48 -7.91
C TYR A 66 9.09 8.61 -8.55
N ALA A 67 8.87 9.66 -7.79
CA ALA A 67 8.21 10.85 -8.29
C ALA A 67 8.95 11.40 -9.51
N GLY A 68 8.20 11.95 -10.46
CA GLY A 68 8.79 12.48 -11.69
C GLY A 68 9.02 11.45 -12.78
N GLY A 69 8.47 10.26 -12.63
CA GLY A 69 8.57 9.21 -13.65
C GLY A 69 9.85 8.44 -13.66
N ARG A 70 10.71 8.63 -12.66
CA ARG A 70 11.96 7.86 -12.57
C ARG A 70 11.69 6.47 -12.06
N THR A 71 12.39 5.50 -12.61
CA THR A 71 12.30 4.10 -12.18
C THR A 71 13.72 3.61 -11.93
N GLN A 72 13.91 2.89 -10.82
CA GLN A 72 15.20 2.26 -10.52
C GLN A 72 14.99 0.77 -10.34
N GLN A 73 16.02 0.02 -10.68
CA GLN A 73 16.02 -1.43 -10.52
C GLN A 73 17.20 -1.83 -9.65
N PHE A 74 16.92 -2.74 -8.72
CA PHE A 74 17.92 -3.25 -7.80
C PHE A 74 17.96 -4.76 -7.92
N SER A 75 19.15 -5.30 -8.20
CA SER A 75 19.33 -6.75 -8.19
C SER A 75 19.25 -7.26 -6.77
N VAL A 76 18.50 -8.31 -6.56
CA VAL A 76 18.32 -8.90 -5.23
C VAL A 76 18.96 -10.28 -5.23
N ARG A 77 19.90 -10.48 -4.33
CA ARG A 77 20.56 -11.78 -4.18
C ARG A 77 19.55 -12.82 -3.70
N ARG A 78 19.76 -14.05 -4.15
CA ARG A 78 18.86 -15.15 -3.78
C ARG A 78 18.67 -15.24 -2.27
N GLU A 79 19.73 -15.06 -1.51
CA GLU A 79 19.70 -15.17 -0.05
C GLU A 79 18.84 -14.08 0.61
N ARG A 80 18.63 -12.99 -0.11
CA ARG A 80 17.87 -11.86 0.43
C ARG A 80 16.44 -11.76 -0.07
N VAL A 81 16.03 -12.65 -0.96
CA VAL A 81 14.68 -12.58 -1.55
C VAL A 81 13.60 -12.68 -0.49
N ALA A 82 13.73 -13.62 0.44
CA ALA A 82 12.75 -13.78 1.51
C ALA A 82 12.67 -12.53 2.40
N GLU A 83 13.80 -11.93 2.71
CA GLU A 83 13.88 -10.69 3.49
C GLU A 83 13.18 -9.54 2.75
N VAL A 84 13.47 -9.39 1.46
CA VAL A 84 12.86 -8.36 0.63
C VAL A 84 11.34 -8.57 0.55
N GLN A 85 10.90 -9.80 0.41
CA GLN A 85 9.46 -10.11 0.39
C GLN A 85 8.78 -9.71 1.69
N ARG A 86 9.43 -9.96 2.83
CA ARG A 86 8.89 -9.53 4.13
C ARG A 86 8.77 -8.02 4.22
N TRP A 87 9.78 -7.31 3.76
CA TRP A 87 9.78 -5.84 3.79
C TRP A 87 8.70 -5.26 2.88
N LEU A 88 8.51 -5.87 1.71
CA LEU A 88 7.43 -5.47 0.79
C LEU A 88 6.07 -5.73 1.43
N SER A 89 5.91 -6.87 2.09
CA SER A 89 4.68 -7.21 2.81
C SER A 89 4.41 -6.23 3.94
N ASN A 90 5.45 -5.83 4.68
CA ASN A 90 5.31 -4.84 5.75
C ASN A 90 4.80 -3.51 5.21
N TYR A 91 5.35 -3.07 4.10
CA TYR A 91 4.91 -1.84 3.46
C TYR A 91 3.45 -1.95 3.01
N GLN A 92 3.08 -3.07 2.41
CA GLN A 92 1.72 -3.26 1.92
C GLN A 92 0.72 -3.25 3.07
N LYS A 93 1.03 -3.89 4.17
CA LYS A 93 0.17 -3.90 5.37
C LYS A 93 -0.02 -2.49 5.91
N LEU A 94 1.06 -1.72 5.96
CA LEU A 94 0.98 -0.32 6.41
C LEU A 94 0.14 0.51 5.47
N LYS A 95 0.33 0.34 4.17
CA LYS A 95 -0.42 1.05 3.14
C LYS A 95 -1.92 0.74 3.25
N ASP A 96 -2.26 -0.53 3.43
CA ASP A 96 -3.66 -0.93 3.57
C ASP A 96 -4.29 -0.32 4.83
N ALA A 97 -3.54 -0.27 5.93
CA ALA A 97 -4.01 0.35 7.15
C ALA A 97 -4.25 1.85 6.96
N ILE A 98 -3.33 2.53 6.29
CA ILE A 98 -3.47 3.95 6.00
C ILE A 98 -4.69 4.19 5.12
N GLU A 99 -4.92 3.35 4.11
CA GLU A 99 -6.09 3.46 3.25
C GLU A 99 -7.39 3.33 4.03
N LYS A 100 -7.44 2.39 4.98
CA LYS A 100 -8.61 2.23 5.83
C LYS A 100 -8.86 3.45 6.69
N ILE A 101 -7.80 4.04 7.23
CA ILE A 101 -7.91 5.28 8.00
C ILE A 101 -8.48 6.39 7.12
N CYS A 102 -7.99 6.50 5.89
CA CYS A 102 -8.49 7.49 4.93
C CYS A 102 -9.97 7.25 4.61
N GLU A 103 -10.37 6.01 4.41
CA GLU A 103 -11.76 5.67 4.17
C GLU A 103 -12.67 6.12 5.32
N LEU A 104 -12.22 5.89 6.56
CA LEU A 104 -12.97 6.33 7.72
C LEU A 104 -13.06 7.86 7.79
N ASN A 105 -11.97 8.54 7.44
CA ASN A 105 -11.98 10.00 7.38
C ASN A 105 -12.91 10.51 6.29
N HIS A 106 -12.98 9.81 5.15
CA HIS A 106 -13.95 10.14 4.10
C HIS A 106 -15.38 10.02 4.61
N GLU A 107 -15.66 8.99 5.39
CA GLU A 107 -16.96 8.83 6.01
C GLU A 107 -17.29 9.99 6.96
N LEU A 108 -16.30 10.41 7.74
CA LEU A 108 -16.49 11.52 8.67
C LEU A 108 -16.69 12.85 7.96
N LEU A 109 -16.24 12.96 6.71
CA LEU A 109 -16.42 14.18 5.91
C LEU A 109 -17.73 14.20 5.14
N ARG A 110 -18.48 13.11 5.13
CA ARG A 110 -19.76 13.08 4.43
C ARG A 110 -20.69 14.15 4.97
N PRO A 111 -21.42 14.83 4.07
CA PRO A 111 -22.40 15.81 4.51
C PRO A 111 -23.45 15.16 5.39
N ASP A 112 -23.90 15.91 6.38
CA ASP A 112 -25.02 15.51 7.19
C ASP A 112 -26.21 15.17 6.26
N PRO A 113 -26.92 14.07 6.50
CA PRO A 113 -28.11 13.74 5.71
C PRO A 113 -29.14 14.87 5.68
N ALA A 114 -29.10 15.77 6.67
CA ALA A 114 -29.99 16.92 6.72
C ALA A 114 -29.59 18.03 5.76
N LEU A 115 -28.40 18.00 5.18
CA LEU A 115 -27.96 19.02 4.23
C LEU A 115 -28.71 18.90 2.91
N PRO A 116 -29.04 20.05 2.27
CA PRO A 116 -29.73 20.03 0.99
C PRO A 116 -28.97 19.27 -0.07
N LYS A 117 -29.69 18.65 -1.00
CA LYS A 117 -29.06 17.94 -2.10
C LYS A 117 -28.20 18.84 -2.98
N SER A 118 -28.53 20.12 -3.04
CA SER A 118 -27.75 21.09 -3.81
C SER A 118 -26.30 21.20 -3.30
N TRP A 119 -26.10 21.01 -2.04
CA TRP A 119 -24.76 21.00 -1.44
C TRP A 119 -23.93 19.82 -1.94
N ARG A 120 -24.58 18.68 -2.11
CA ARG A 120 -23.90 17.48 -2.57
C ARG A 120 -23.49 17.58 -4.03
N LYS A 121 -24.26 18.28 -4.82
CA LYS A 121 -23.98 18.45 -6.25
C LYS A 121 -22.84 19.40 -6.54
N ARG A 122 -22.47 20.24 -5.57
CA ARG A 122 -21.39 21.21 -5.77
C ARG A 122 -19.99 20.61 -5.64
N ARG A 123 -19.92 19.35 -5.36
CA ARG A 123 -18.64 18.68 -5.33
C ARG A 123 -18.17 18.38 -6.73
N ASP A 124 -17.03 18.82 -7.04
CA ASP A 124 -16.38 18.49 -8.31
C ASP A 124 -15.18 17.61 -8.08
#